data_790b99822479dd841d1df531d205950c
#
_entry.id   790b99822479dd841d1df531d205950c
#
_cell.length_a   1.000
_cell.length_b   1.000
_cell.length_c   1.000
_cell.angle_alpha   90.00
_cell.angle_beta   90.00
_cell.angle_gamma   90.00
#
_symmetry.space_group_name_H-M   'P 1'
#
loop_
_entity.id
_entity.type
_entity.pdbx_description
1 polymer ?
#
loop_
_entity_poly.entity_id
_entity_poly.type
_entity_poly.pdbx_seq_one_letter_code
_entity_poly.pdbx_strand_id
1 'polypeptide(L)'
;MKVKKFSALVIGLAAAVFSAPSAFASYSNYGGSNIDFTVLSSAWTLGGGTRATGGAPAPGSATWSVMASGLGDVSGFDAHGGAVTSALSALYAGGVDEAAVIQQALNAWAAVSGFINLGQVADGGGGFGAAGVSGGVGNIRVGSVFIDGAVGSNVLAHAYQPGTELFFGAGGNIAGDLHFDNGNAWSDGGSAGTIDFYTVALHELGHALGLGHSTVVGSVMEAFYGGARRTLTADDIAGLQSIYGAPVPEPATNVLMMLGALAVVGVVRQRASRQRSGN
;
A
#
# COMPACT_ATOMS: atom_id res chain seq x y z
N MET A 1 26.18 9.92 31.68
CA MET A 1 25.47 8.66 31.42
C MET A 1 25.49 8.46 29.91
N LYS A 2 26.27 7.50 29.42
CA LYS A 2 26.47 7.34 27.94
C LYS A 2 25.28 6.55 27.37
N VAL A 3 24.44 7.20 26.57
CA VAL A 3 23.41 6.55 25.79
C VAL A 3 24.09 5.77 24.66
N LYS A 4 23.96 4.46 24.65
CA LYS A 4 24.44 3.62 23.55
C LYS A 4 23.56 3.89 22.32
N LYS A 5 24.19 4.41 21.26
CA LYS A 5 23.55 4.53 19.94
C LYS A 5 23.36 3.14 19.36
N PHE A 6 22.12 2.75 19.14
CA PHE A 6 21.80 1.58 18.33
C PHE A 6 21.73 2.04 16.87
N SER A 7 22.67 1.58 16.06
CA SER A 7 22.58 1.71 14.62
C SER A 7 21.74 0.54 14.09
N ALA A 8 20.52 0.82 13.67
CA ALA A 8 19.68 -0.11 12.95
C ALA A 8 19.11 0.63 11.74
N LEU A 9 19.28 0.04 10.55
CA LEU A 9 18.58 0.43 9.35
C LEU A 9 17.12 -0.04 9.54
N VAL A 10 16.25 0.83 10.00
CA VAL A 10 14.86 0.51 10.25
C VAL A 10 14.03 1.15 9.15
N ILE A 11 13.42 0.34 8.29
CA ILE A 11 12.23 0.75 7.56
C ILE A 11 11.16 0.83 8.66
N GLY A 12 10.88 2.05 9.10
CA GLY A 12 10.17 2.26 10.35
C GLY A 12 8.68 2.00 10.22
N LEU A 13 8.20 0.97 10.89
CA LEU A 13 6.81 0.95 11.30
C LEU A 13 6.67 1.97 12.43
N ALA A 14 6.13 3.14 12.19
CA ALA A 14 5.64 4.02 13.24
C ALA A 14 4.38 3.39 13.85
N ALA A 15 4.55 2.23 14.49
CA ALA A 15 3.54 1.70 15.38
C ALA A 15 3.71 2.45 16.69
N ALA A 16 2.86 3.43 16.95
CA ALA A 16 2.71 3.94 18.31
C ALA A 16 2.39 2.75 19.24
N VAL A 17 3.35 2.39 20.06
CA VAL A 17 3.19 1.34 21.06
C VAL A 17 2.26 1.87 22.15
N PHE A 18 0.97 1.73 21.94
CA PHE A 18 0.04 1.67 23.04
C PHE A 18 -0.10 0.21 23.44
N SER A 19 0.21 -0.09 24.70
CA SER A 19 0.13 -1.40 25.32
C SER A 19 -1.33 -1.87 25.42
N ALA A 20 -1.87 -2.37 24.32
CA ALA A 20 -2.91 -3.38 24.35
C ALA A 20 -2.25 -4.70 23.90
N PRO A 21 -2.60 -5.85 24.49
CA PRO A 21 -2.01 -7.11 24.07
C PRO A 21 -2.39 -7.37 22.62
N SER A 22 -1.46 -7.09 21.71
CA SER A 22 -1.60 -7.41 20.29
C SER A 22 -1.56 -8.94 20.19
N ALA A 23 -2.67 -9.54 19.87
CA ALA A 23 -2.68 -10.92 19.44
C ALA A 23 -2.02 -10.98 18.06
N PHE A 24 -0.72 -11.25 18.04
CA PHE A 24 -0.01 -11.62 16.81
C PHE A 24 -0.49 -13.02 16.43
N ALA A 25 -1.33 -13.11 15.43
CA ALA A 25 -1.65 -14.40 14.82
C ALA A 25 -0.50 -14.76 13.87
N SER A 26 0.45 -15.58 14.35
CA SER A 26 1.37 -16.26 13.46
C SER A 26 0.62 -17.41 12.79
N TYR A 27 0.41 -17.33 11.49
CA TYR A 27 -0.11 -18.43 10.68
C TYR A 27 1.05 -19.30 10.21
N SER A 28 1.43 -20.30 11.02
CA SER A 28 2.25 -21.40 10.54
C SER A 28 1.30 -22.50 10.06
N ASN A 29 1.15 -22.66 8.76
CA ASN A 29 0.88 -23.95 8.07
C ASN A 29 0.31 -23.74 6.66
N TYR A 30 1.20 -23.53 5.71
CA TYR A 30 0.97 -23.99 4.35
C TYR A 30 2.26 -24.71 3.87
N GLY A 31 2.13 -25.97 3.55
CA GLY A 31 3.15 -26.93 3.25
C GLY A 31 4.44 -26.42 2.62
N GLY A 32 5.55 -26.49 3.33
CA GLY A 32 6.87 -26.73 2.77
C GLY A 32 7.66 -25.54 2.25
N SER A 33 7.22 -24.31 2.39
CA SER A 33 8.00 -23.09 2.13
C SER A 33 8.04 -22.22 3.37
N ASN A 34 9.16 -21.52 3.61
CA ASN A 34 9.31 -20.57 4.71
C ASN A 34 8.28 -19.46 4.55
N ILE A 35 7.16 -19.56 5.26
CA ILE A 35 6.12 -18.52 5.35
C ILE A 35 6.11 -18.06 6.80
N ASP A 36 6.49 -16.81 7.05
CA ASP A 36 6.56 -16.21 8.38
C ASP A 36 6.27 -14.71 8.30
N PHE A 37 5.07 -14.40 7.82
CA PHE A 37 4.58 -13.02 7.77
C PHE A 37 3.84 -12.65 9.06
N THR A 38 3.79 -11.36 9.38
CA THR A 38 2.92 -10.82 10.40
C THR A 38 1.79 -10.01 9.78
N VAL A 39 0.67 -9.93 10.50
CA VAL A 39 -0.51 -9.14 10.10
C VAL A 39 -0.76 -8.09 11.16
N LEU A 40 -0.96 -6.85 10.74
CA LEU A 40 -1.32 -5.73 11.61
C LEU A 40 -2.78 -5.84 12.04
N SER A 41 -3.21 -4.99 12.97
CA SER A 41 -4.51 -5.14 13.63
C SER A 41 -5.72 -4.74 12.78
N SER A 42 -5.52 -4.12 11.62
CA SER A 42 -6.60 -3.60 10.78
C SER A 42 -6.32 -3.73 9.28
N ALA A 43 -7.40 -3.74 8.52
CA ALA A 43 -7.40 -3.88 7.06
C ALA A 43 -8.51 -3.02 6.44
N TRP A 44 -8.38 -2.71 5.14
CA TRP A 44 -9.44 -2.03 4.38
C TRP A 44 -10.63 -2.95 4.11
N THR A 45 -11.82 -2.37 4.06
CA THR A 45 -13.03 -3.02 3.53
C THR A 45 -13.36 -2.49 2.13
N LEU A 46 -14.30 -3.10 1.44
CA LEU A 46 -14.81 -2.55 0.18
C LEU A 46 -15.37 -1.14 0.41
N GLY A 47 -15.00 -0.20 -0.46
CA GLY A 47 -15.38 1.21 -0.35
C GLY A 47 -14.49 2.05 0.58
N GLY A 48 -13.32 1.54 1.00
CA GLY A 48 -12.33 2.32 1.77
C GLY A 48 -12.62 2.46 3.26
N GLY A 49 -13.56 1.68 3.81
CA GLY A 49 -13.73 1.53 5.25
C GLY A 49 -12.65 0.60 5.83
N THR A 50 -12.67 0.40 7.15
CA THR A 50 -11.70 -0.45 7.84
C THR A 50 -12.36 -1.51 8.70
N ARG A 51 -11.66 -2.61 8.94
CA ARG A 51 -12.05 -3.70 9.83
C ARG A 51 -10.86 -4.24 10.61
N ALA A 52 -11.11 -4.93 11.71
CA ALA A 52 -10.06 -5.70 12.38
C ALA A 52 -9.60 -6.88 11.51
N THR A 53 -8.34 -7.24 11.61
CA THR A 53 -7.76 -8.47 11.05
C THR A 53 -7.99 -9.66 11.99
N GLY A 54 -7.54 -10.86 11.59
CA GLY A 54 -7.68 -12.08 12.40
C GLY A 54 -9.02 -12.80 12.25
N GLY A 55 -9.98 -12.24 11.52
CA GLY A 55 -11.17 -12.92 11.03
C GLY A 55 -10.95 -13.66 9.71
N ALA A 56 -12.03 -14.21 9.13
CA ALA A 56 -11.94 -14.77 7.78
C ALA A 56 -11.47 -13.72 6.77
N PRO A 57 -10.61 -14.10 5.80
CA PRO A 57 -10.20 -13.19 4.74
C PRO A 57 -11.40 -12.62 3.99
N ALA A 58 -11.38 -11.32 3.70
CA ALA A 58 -12.46 -10.67 2.96
C ALA A 58 -11.90 -9.57 2.05
N PRO A 59 -12.44 -9.39 0.84
CA PRO A 59 -12.00 -8.36 -0.08
C PRO A 59 -12.03 -6.96 0.56
N GLY A 60 -11.09 -6.13 0.14
CA GLY A 60 -11.01 -4.73 0.53
C GLY A 60 -10.61 -3.85 -0.64
N SER A 61 -10.74 -2.56 -0.50
CA SER A 61 -10.35 -1.61 -1.53
C SER A 61 -9.91 -0.28 -0.95
N ALA A 62 -9.04 0.42 -1.66
CA ALA A 62 -8.62 1.77 -1.29
C ALA A 62 -8.36 2.61 -2.55
N THR A 63 -8.63 3.90 -2.44
CA THR A 63 -8.07 4.91 -3.32
C THR A 63 -6.72 5.37 -2.76
N TRP A 64 -5.93 6.07 -3.57
CA TRP A 64 -4.70 6.67 -3.09
C TRP A 64 -4.51 8.09 -3.66
N SER A 65 -3.70 8.89 -3.01
CA SER A 65 -3.39 10.25 -3.46
C SER A 65 -1.94 10.61 -3.14
N VAL A 66 -1.43 11.63 -3.83
CA VAL A 66 -0.09 12.20 -3.57
C VAL A 66 -0.25 13.50 -2.82
N MET A 67 0.40 13.62 -1.68
CA MET A 67 0.41 14.82 -0.86
C MET A 67 1.09 15.98 -1.58
N ALA A 68 0.52 17.18 -1.47
CA ALA A 68 1.17 18.39 -1.93
C ALA A 68 2.41 18.71 -1.08
N SER A 69 3.30 19.57 -1.59
CA SER A 69 4.40 20.12 -0.80
C SER A 69 3.92 21.09 0.26
N GLY A 70 4.65 21.18 1.38
CA GLY A 70 4.40 22.15 2.45
C GLY A 70 3.37 21.70 3.48
N LEU A 71 2.91 20.47 3.44
CA LEU A 71 2.01 19.90 4.44
C LEU A 71 2.80 19.44 5.66
N GLY A 72 2.37 19.84 6.86
CA GLY A 72 2.93 19.39 8.13
C GLY A 72 2.04 18.38 8.84
N ASP A 73 2.60 17.73 9.86
CA ASP A 73 1.83 16.86 10.75
C ASP A 73 0.88 17.71 11.63
N VAL A 74 -0.38 17.37 11.62
CA VAL A 74 -1.40 17.96 12.49
C VAL A 74 -1.96 16.94 13.49
N SER A 75 -1.53 15.68 13.38
CA SER A 75 -1.97 14.61 14.27
C SER A 75 -1.16 14.53 15.57
N GLY A 76 0.09 14.99 15.53
CA GLY A 76 1.08 14.77 16.58
C GLY A 76 1.68 13.35 16.58
N PHE A 77 1.32 12.49 15.60
CA PHE A 77 1.87 11.15 15.48
C PHE A 77 3.20 11.11 14.72
N ASP A 78 3.39 12.04 13.78
CA ASP A 78 4.46 11.99 12.80
C ASP A 78 5.19 13.34 12.68
N ALA A 79 5.56 13.86 13.84
CA ALA A 79 6.04 15.25 13.94
C ALA A 79 7.37 15.52 13.20
N HIS A 80 8.20 14.51 12.92
CA HIS A 80 9.50 14.62 12.23
C HIS A 80 10.27 15.93 12.52
N GLY A 81 10.25 16.39 13.78
CA GLY A 81 10.88 17.66 14.16
C GLY A 81 10.22 18.91 13.56
N GLY A 82 8.99 18.82 13.05
CA GLY A 82 8.28 19.90 12.38
C GLY A 82 8.59 20.00 10.88
N ALA A 83 9.17 18.96 10.28
CA ALA A 83 9.36 18.91 8.83
C ALA A 83 8.02 18.91 8.09
N VAL A 84 8.03 19.45 6.87
CA VAL A 84 6.87 19.46 5.98
C VAL A 84 7.16 18.63 4.74
N THR A 85 6.10 18.19 4.07
CA THR A 85 6.24 17.43 2.82
C THR A 85 6.97 18.23 1.75
N SER A 86 7.76 17.54 0.94
CA SER A 86 8.28 17.99 -0.35
C SER A 86 7.50 17.33 -1.49
N ALA A 87 7.67 17.81 -2.71
CA ALA A 87 7.09 17.16 -3.87
C ALA A 87 7.64 15.74 -4.01
N LEU A 88 6.78 14.75 -4.17
CA LEU A 88 7.19 13.36 -4.38
C LEU A 88 8.12 13.24 -5.59
N SER A 89 7.83 14.01 -6.67
CA SER A 89 8.65 14.11 -7.89
C SER A 89 10.05 14.70 -7.68
N ALA A 90 10.37 15.17 -6.49
CA ALA A 90 11.68 15.68 -6.15
C ALA A 90 12.58 14.64 -5.46
N LEU A 91 12.09 13.42 -5.22
CA LEU A 91 12.85 12.38 -4.51
C LEU A 91 14.10 11.97 -5.29
N TYR A 92 13.99 11.82 -6.60
CA TYR A 92 15.18 11.56 -7.40
C TYR A 92 15.13 12.22 -8.78
N ALA A 93 16.29 12.62 -9.25
CA ALA A 93 16.43 13.21 -10.58
C ALA A 93 16.45 12.11 -11.65
N GLY A 94 15.67 12.26 -12.72
CA GLY A 94 15.75 11.30 -13.82
C GLY A 94 14.45 11.14 -14.61
N GLY A 95 13.42 11.94 -14.31
CA GLY A 95 12.18 11.95 -15.06
C GLY A 95 11.32 10.69 -14.86
N VAL A 96 11.52 9.98 -13.76
CA VAL A 96 10.62 8.89 -13.36
C VAL A 96 9.37 9.51 -12.76
N ASP A 97 8.23 8.98 -13.12
CA ASP A 97 6.95 9.33 -12.52
C ASP A 97 6.75 8.47 -11.27
N GLU A 98 7.09 9.03 -10.12
CA GLU A 98 6.97 8.34 -8.82
C GLU A 98 5.53 7.94 -8.52
N ALA A 99 4.54 8.71 -8.99
CA ALA A 99 3.13 8.35 -8.86
C ALA A 99 2.81 7.11 -9.70
N ALA A 100 3.37 6.97 -10.89
CA ALA A 100 3.24 5.76 -11.70
C ALA A 100 3.90 4.55 -11.01
N VAL A 101 5.01 4.75 -10.31
CA VAL A 101 5.68 3.70 -9.52
C VAL A 101 4.79 3.24 -8.35
N ILE A 102 4.17 4.16 -7.62
CA ILE A 102 3.20 3.85 -6.55
C ILE A 102 2.01 3.07 -7.11
N GLN A 103 1.45 3.52 -8.24
CA GLN A 103 0.35 2.81 -8.91
C GLN A 103 0.76 1.38 -9.29
N GLN A 104 1.98 1.20 -9.82
CA GLN A 104 2.51 -0.11 -10.17
C GLN A 104 2.66 -1.01 -8.93
N ALA A 105 3.16 -0.48 -7.83
CA ALA A 105 3.32 -1.22 -6.58
C ALA A 105 1.97 -1.64 -5.99
N LEU A 106 0.97 -0.76 -5.97
CA LEU A 106 -0.40 -1.10 -5.55
C LEU A 106 -1.03 -2.17 -6.46
N ASN A 107 -0.81 -2.06 -7.77
CA ASN A 107 -1.30 -3.06 -8.72
C ASN A 107 -0.64 -4.43 -8.52
N ALA A 108 0.64 -4.47 -8.12
CA ALA A 108 1.33 -5.73 -7.81
C ALA A 108 0.66 -6.44 -6.62
N TRP A 109 0.30 -5.72 -5.55
CA TRP A 109 -0.43 -6.26 -4.42
C TRP A 109 -1.86 -6.68 -4.78
N ALA A 110 -2.57 -5.86 -5.56
CA ALA A 110 -3.93 -6.17 -6.03
C ALA A 110 -3.97 -7.42 -6.92
N ALA A 111 -2.98 -7.62 -7.77
CA ALA A 111 -2.92 -8.76 -8.68
C ALA A 111 -2.83 -10.12 -7.99
N VAL A 112 -2.35 -10.16 -6.74
CA VAL A 112 -2.11 -11.41 -6.00
C VAL A 112 -3.11 -11.65 -4.86
N SER A 113 -4.07 -10.75 -4.63
CA SER A 113 -4.99 -10.83 -3.49
C SER A 113 -6.39 -10.34 -3.82
N GLY A 114 -7.31 -10.44 -2.86
CA GLY A 114 -8.64 -9.83 -2.95
C GLY A 114 -8.67 -8.32 -2.65
N PHE A 115 -7.50 -7.65 -2.55
CA PHE A 115 -7.44 -6.20 -2.48
C PHE A 115 -7.66 -5.57 -3.86
N ILE A 116 -8.43 -4.50 -3.91
CA ILE A 116 -8.76 -3.76 -5.13
C ILE A 116 -8.18 -2.35 -5.04
N ASN A 117 -7.23 -2.04 -5.91
CA ASN A 117 -6.74 -0.67 -6.10
C ASN A 117 -7.77 0.13 -6.91
N LEU A 118 -8.43 1.10 -6.27
CA LEU A 118 -9.44 1.96 -6.90
C LEU A 118 -8.83 3.13 -7.69
N GLY A 119 -7.50 3.21 -7.72
CA GLY A 119 -6.77 4.24 -8.46
C GLY A 119 -6.49 5.52 -7.69
N GLN A 120 -5.77 6.41 -8.37
CA GLN A 120 -5.38 7.70 -7.82
C GLN A 120 -6.54 8.69 -7.85
N VAL A 121 -6.68 9.44 -6.77
CA VAL A 121 -7.59 10.58 -6.65
C VAL A 121 -6.81 11.86 -6.32
N ALA A 122 -7.43 13.02 -6.45
CA ALA A 122 -6.82 14.27 -6.00
C ALA A 122 -6.62 14.25 -4.48
N ASP A 123 -5.51 14.81 -4.01
CA ASP A 123 -5.27 15.02 -2.58
C ASP A 123 -6.01 16.29 -2.10
N GLY A 124 -6.68 16.22 -0.98
CA GLY A 124 -7.44 17.33 -0.41
C GLY A 124 -6.58 18.44 0.20
N GLY A 125 -5.24 18.28 0.24
CA GLY A 125 -4.30 19.32 0.67
C GLY A 125 -4.27 19.59 2.18
N GLY A 126 -4.90 18.78 3.01
CA GLY A 126 -4.75 18.84 4.47
C GLY A 126 -3.40 18.32 4.94
N GLY A 127 -2.89 18.80 6.08
CA GLY A 127 -1.72 18.22 6.73
C GLY A 127 -1.90 16.72 6.93
N PHE A 128 -0.81 15.96 7.00
CA PHE A 128 -0.93 14.54 7.28
C PHE A 128 -1.48 14.34 8.71
N GLY A 129 -2.40 13.37 8.82
CA GLY A 129 -3.18 13.19 10.04
C GLY A 129 -4.30 14.20 10.26
N ALA A 130 -4.61 15.09 9.31
CA ALA A 130 -5.74 16.01 9.44
C ALA A 130 -7.08 15.27 9.47
N ALA A 131 -7.88 15.50 10.49
CA ALA A 131 -9.24 14.98 10.56
C ALA A 131 -10.14 15.70 9.53
N GLY A 132 -10.95 14.91 8.80
CA GLY A 132 -12.07 15.47 8.04
C GLY A 132 -11.70 16.36 6.87
N VAL A 133 -10.61 16.10 6.18
CA VAL A 133 -10.32 16.81 4.91
C VAL A 133 -11.40 16.45 3.91
N SER A 134 -12.39 17.34 3.79
CA SER A 134 -13.49 17.19 2.84
C SER A 134 -12.97 17.41 1.42
N GLY A 135 -13.16 16.43 0.56
CA GLY A 135 -12.93 16.62 -0.86
C GLY A 135 -11.97 15.65 -1.52
N GLY A 136 -12.06 14.37 -1.21
CA GLY A 136 -11.44 13.37 -2.04
C GLY A 136 -9.97 13.11 -1.75
N VAL A 137 -9.60 13.01 -0.50
CA VAL A 137 -8.31 12.41 -0.10
C VAL A 137 -8.33 10.94 -0.40
N GLY A 138 -7.20 10.39 -0.87
CA GLY A 138 -7.02 8.96 -0.96
C GLY A 138 -7.11 8.30 0.42
N ASN A 139 -7.54 7.05 0.46
CA ASN A 139 -7.45 6.24 1.67
C ASN A 139 -5.99 6.00 2.07
N ILE A 140 -5.10 5.92 1.06
CA ILE A 140 -3.65 5.85 1.21
C ILE A 140 -3.09 7.15 0.67
N ARG A 141 -2.43 7.93 1.51
CA ARG A 141 -1.80 9.20 1.11
C ARG A 141 -0.30 9.03 1.08
N VAL A 142 0.32 9.37 -0.03
CA VAL A 142 1.76 9.20 -0.25
C VAL A 142 2.44 10.55 -0.25
N GLY A 143 3.40 10.72 0.63
CA GLY A 143 4.19 11.93 0.77
C GLY A 143 5.70 11.68 0.81
N SER A 144 6.44 12.76 0.80
CA SER A 144 7.88 12.78 0.99
C SER A 144 8.21 13.83 2.05
N VAL A 145 8.93 13.45 3.09
CA VAL A 145 9.25 14.32 4.22
C VAL A 145 10.67 14.00 4.70
N PHE A 146 11.36 14.95 5.31
CA PHE A 146 12.63 14.63 5.96
C PHE A 146 12.36 13.87 7.24
N ILE A 147 12.85 12.62 7.33
CA ILE A 147 12.73 11.77 8.51
C ILE A 147 14.03 11.84 9.33
N ASP A 148 15.11 11.27 8.86
CA ASP A 148 16.43 11.31 9.52
C ASP A 148 17.61 11.36 8.54
N GLY A 149 17.34 11.25 7.25
CA GLY A 149 18.33 11.28 6.18
C GLY A 149 19.25 10.06 6.17
N ALA A 150 20.31 10.13 5.38
CA ALA A 150 21.28 9.05 5.24
C ALA A 150 22.20 8.87 6.47
N VAL A 151 22.01 9.67 7.52
CA VAL A 151 22.75 9.62 8.77
C VAL A 151 21.82 9.39 9.94
N GLY A 152 22.18 8.54 10.87
CA GLY A 152 21.36 8.24 12.03
C GLY A 152 20.84 6.82 12.05
N SER A 153 19.54 6.61 12.25
CA SER A 153 18.89 5.30 12.17
C SER A 153 18.66 4.85 10.73
N ASN A 154 18.73 5.78 9.80
CA ASN A 154 18.53 5.58 8.37
C ASN A 154 17.17 4.93 8.06
N VAL A 155 16.11 5.56 8.52
CA VAL A 155 14.74 5.23 8.16
C VAL A 155 14.50 5.67 6.72
N LEU A 156 14.19 4.75 5.83
CA LEU A 156 13.98 5.05 4.41
C LEU A 156 12.57 5.60 4.16
N ALA A 157 11.60 5.02 4.82
CA ALA A 157 10.20 5.39 4.75
C ALA A 157 9.46 4.80 5.93
N HIS A 158 8.21 5.17 6.09
CA HIS A 158 7.26 4.49 6.98
C HIS A 158 5.85 4.60 6.42
N ALA A 159 4.98 3.70 6.87
CA ALA A 159 3.57 3.72 6.54
C ALA A 159 2.71 3.37 7.76
N TYR A 160 1.51 3.92 7.79
CA TYR A 160 0.51 3.63 8.80
C TYR A 160 -0.49 2.60 8.27
N GLN A 161 -0.81 1.60 9.11
CA GLN A 161 -1.82 0.60 8.79
C GLN A 161 -3.20 1.23 8.57
N PRO A 162 -4.14 0.54 7.91
CA PRO A 162 -5.54 0.96 7.88
C PRO A 162 -6.08 1.17 9.30
N GLY A 163 -6.93 2.15 9.50
CA GLY A 163 -7.46 2.45 10.83
C GLY A 163 -8.53 3.52 10.80
N THR A 164 -8.99 3.88 11.99
CA THR A 164 -9.97 4.94 12.21
C THR A 164 -9.46 5.92 13.27
N GLU A 165 -10.13 7.06 13.41
CA GLU A 165 -9.85 8.00 14.50
C GLU A 165 -9.87 7.33 15.88
N LEU A 166 -10.71 6.31 16.07
CA LEU A 166 -10.76 5.56 17.31
C LEU A 166 -9.45 4.81 17.58
N PHE A 167 -8.78 4.36 16.53
CA PHE A 167 -7.50 3.64 16.62
C PHE A 167 -6.32 4.60 16.83
N PHE A 168 -6.29 5.71 16.08
CA PHE A 168 -5.19 6.69 16.10
C PHE A 168 -5.44 7.89 17.02
N GLY A 169 -6.60 7.95 17.69
CA GLY A 169 -6.98 9.09 18.54
C GLY A 169 -7.48 10.30 17.75
N ALA A 170 -7.34 11.49 18.31
CA ALA A 170 -7.83 12.72 17.71
C ALA A 170 -7.12 13.11 16.39
N GLY A 171 -6.01 12.44 16.10
CA GLY A 171 -5.28 12.58 14.84
C GLY A 171 -5.64 11.53 13.79
N GLY A 172 -6.77 10.88 13.92
CA GLY A 172 -7.18 9.63 13.28
C GLY A 172 -7.15 9.50 11.77
N ASN A 173 -6.73 10.51 11.03
CA ASN A 173 -6.67 10.45 9.58
C ASN A 173 -5.29 10.06 9.02
N ILE A 174 -4.34 9.69 9.87
CA ILE A 174 -3.02 9.23 9.45
C ILE A 174 -3.04 7.78 8.93
N ALA A 175 -4.15 7.07 9.10
CA ALA A 175 -4.29 5.70 8.64
C ALA A 175 -4.07 5.58 7.13
N GLY A 176 -3.14 4.70 6.74
CA GLY A 176 -2.75 4.53 5.35
C GLY A 176 -1.76 5.58 4.83
N ASP A 177 -1.41 6.61 5.60
CA ASP A 177 -0.40 7.59 5.18
C ASP A 177 0.97 6.90 5.09
N LEU A 178 1.72 7.27 4.06
CA LEU A 178 3.03 6.71 3.74
C LEU A 178 3.98 7.86 3.41
N HIS A 179 5.13 7.90 4.09
CA HIS A 179 6.12 8.95 3.94
C HIS A 179 7.49 8.38 3.58
N PHE A 180 8.08 8.88 2.50
CA PHE A 180 9.45 8.59 2.10
C PHE A 180 10.40 9.64 2.67
N ASP A 181 11.57 9.20 3.18
CA ASP A 181 12.60 10.13 3.63
C ASP A 181 13.29 10.81 2.44
N ASN A 182 13.08 12.11 2.29
CA ASN A 182 13.71 12.90 1.23
C ASN A 182 15.19 13.24 1.51
N GLY A 183 15.72 12.84 2.65
CA GLY A 183 17.15 12.94 2.96
C GLY A 183 17.98 11.80 2.41
N ASN A 184 17.36 10.78 1.81
CA ASN A 184 18.03 9.64 1.19
C ASN A 184 18.19 9.82 -0.34
N ALA A 185 19.14 9.10 -0.92
CA ALA A 185 19.35 9.09 -2.36
C ALA A 185 18.54 7.96 -3.00
N TRP A 186 17.57 8.31 -3.82
CA TRP A 186 16.64 7.40 -4.46
C TRP A 186 16.96 7.17 -5.94
N SER A 187 16.61 6.00 -6.47
CA SER A 187 16.68 5.69 -7.90
C SER A 187 15.67 4.61 -8.29
N ASP A 188 15.48 4.40 -9.59
CA ASP A 188 14.81 3.24 -10.12
C ASP A 188 15.83 2.10 -10.32
N GLY A 189 15.63 0.98 -9.60
CA GLY A 189 16.49 -0.19 -9.65
C GLY A 189 17.64 -0.23 -8.66
N GLY A 190 17.84 0.79 -7.82
CA GLY A 190 18.85 0.77 -6.75
C GLY A 190 20.27 0.75 -7.27
N SER A 191 20.67 1.74 -8.08
CA SER A 191 22.05 1.93 -8.51
C SER A 191 23.01 2.06 -7.32
N ALA A 192 24.30 1.85 -7.52
CA ALA A 192 25.29 1.91 -6.44
C ALA A 192 25.19 3.21 -5.64
N GLY A 193 24.99 3.09 -4.33
CA GLY A 193 24.84 4.22 -3.41
C GLY A 193 23.44 4.84 -3.37
N THR A 194 22.46 4.24 -4.04
CA THR A 194 21.06 4.69 -4.02
C THR A 194 20.11 3.58 -3.57
N ILE A 195 18.91 3.96 -3.21
CA ILE A 195 17.83 3.08 -2.75
C ILE A 195 16.82 2.91 -3.87
N ASP A 196 16.38 1.67 -4.12
CA ASP A 196 15.33 1.40 -5.11
C ASP A 196 13.98 1.85 -4.58
N PHE A 197 13.43 2.90 -5.16
CA PHE A 197 12.16 3.49 -4.76
C PHE A 197 10.99 2.49 -4.88
N TYR A 198 10.95 1.69 -5.96
CA TYR A 198 9.88 0.70 -6.13
C TYR A 198 9.89 -0.37 -5.03
N THR A 199 11.06 -0.84 -4.62
CA THR A 199 11.19 -1.82 -3.53
C THR A 199 10.63 -1.28 -2.22
N VAL A 200 11.01 -0.04 -1.87
CA VAL A 200 10.51 0.58 -0.64
C VAL A 200 9.02 0.91 -0.75
N ALA A 201 8.55 1.35 -1.92
CA ALA A 201 7.13 1.56 -2.17
C ALA A 201 6.31 0.27 -2.00
N LEU A 202 6.79 -0.87 -2.51
CA LEU A 202 6.15 -2.18 -2.28
C LEU A 202 6.08 -2.51 -0.79
N HIS A 203 7.18 -2.31 -0.05
CA HIS A 203 7.25 -2.59 1.39
C HIS A 203 6.25 -1.73 2.17
N GLU A 204 6.32 -0.43 2.02
CA GLU A 204 5.48 0.52 2.77
C GLU A 204 3.99 0.35 2.43
N LEU A 205 3.68 0.10 1.16
CA LEU A 205 2.31 -0.21 0.76
C LEU A 205 1.82 -1.53 1.38
N GLY A 206 2.69 -2.51 1.60
CA GLY A 206 2.35 -3.70 2.37
C GLY A 206 1.85 -3.34 3.78
N HIS A 207 2.53 -2.41 4.47
CA HIS A 207 2.08 -1.89 5.76
C HIS A 207 0.76 -1.13 5.65
N ALA A 208 0.62 -0.26 4.66
CA ALA A 208 -0.62 0.48 4.40
C ALA A 208 -1.80 -0.45 4.04
N LEU A 209 -1.53 -1.69 3.67
CA LEU A 209 -2.52 -2.73 3.42
C LEU A 209 -2.75 -3.67 4.62
N GLY A 210 -2.01 -3.51 5.72
CA GLY A 210 -2.20 -4.27 6.94
C GLY A 210 -1.19 -5.39 7.19
N LEU A 211 -0.10 -5.48 6.41
CA LEU A 211 1.00 -6.40 6.68
C LEU A 211 1.99 -5.79 7.69
N GLY A 212 2.52 -6.61 8.57
CA GLY A 212 3.71 -6.31 9.36
C GLY A 212 4.97 -6.84 8.68
N HIS A 213 6.09 -6.79 9.39
CA HIS A 213 7.34 -7.34 8.87
C HIS A 213 7.32 -8.87 8.78
N SER A 214 8.11 -9.39 7.85
CA SER A 214 8.41 -10.82 7.70
C SER A 214 9.83 -11.12 8.18
N THR A 215 10.03 -12.32 8.70
CA THR A 215 11.38 -12.86 9.02
C THR A 215 11.95 -13.66 7.85
N VAL A 216 11.20 -13.87 6.78
CA VAL A 216 11.66 -14.58 5.59
C VAL A 216 12.66 -13.72 4.81
N VAL A 217 13.89 -14.18 4.75
CA VAL A 217 14.96 -13.49 4.01
C VAL A 217 14.58 -13.38 2.53
N GLY A 218 14.66 -12.17 2.01
CA GLY A 218 14.32 -11.88 0.61
C GLY A 218 12.84 -11.50 0.39
N SER A 219 11.98 -11.65 1.39
CA SER A 219 10.61 -11.08 1.35
C SER A 219 10.67 -9.56 1.15
N VAL A 220 9.70 -9.02 0.45
CA VAL A 220 9.52 -7.56 0.35
C VAL A 220 9.25 -6.98 1.74
N MET A 221 8.52 -7.70 2.58
CA MET A 221 8.19 -7.27 3.95
C MET A 221 9.30 -7.53 4.98
N GLU A 222 10.53 -7.93 4.57
CA GLU A 222 11.67 -8.00 5.49
C GLU A 222 12.02 -6.60 6.02
N ALA A 223 12.22 -6.48 7.34
CA ALA A 223 12.38 -5.19 8.05
C ALA A 223 13.57 -4.33 7.58
N PHE A 224 14.54 -4.94 6.90
CA PHE A 224 15.77 -4.26 6.48
C PHE A 224 15.92 -4.26 4.97
N TYR A 225 16.24 -3.10 4.42
CA TYR A 225 16.55 -2.98 3.00
C TYR A 225 17.84 -3.72 2.67
N GLY A 226 17.74 -4.77 1.87
CA GLY A 226 18.85 -5.62 1.43
C GLY A 226 19.18 -5.47 -0.07
N GLY A 227 18.78 -4.38 -0.70
CA GLY A 227 18.87 -4.18 -2.15
C GLY A 227 17.52 -4.26 -2.84
N ALA A 228 17.49 -4.13 -4.16
CA ALA A 228 16.26 -4.12 -4.93
C ALA A 228 15.52 -5.48 -4.86
N ARG A 229 14.25 -5.44 -4.45
CA ARG A 229 13.31 -6.56 -4.35
C ARG A 229 12.01 -6.15 -5.04
N ARG A 230 11.92 -6.40 -6.32
CA ARG A 230 10.86 -5.85 -7.18
C ARG A 230 9.75 -6.86 -7.47
N THR A 231 9.73 -7.98 -6.77
CA THR A 231 8.74 -9.06 -6.95
C THR A 231 8.31 -9.60 -5.59
N LEU A 232 7.01 -9.69 -5.40
CA LEU A 232 6.43 -10.27 -4.18
C LEU A 232 6.79 -11.75 -4.08
N THR A 233 7.22 -12.18 -2.91
CA THR A 233 7.52 -13.57 -2.63
C THR A 233 6.25 -14.36 -2.26
N ALA A 234 6.35 -15.66 -2.15
CA ALA A 234 5.24 -16.48 -1.68
C ALA A 234 4.79 -16.11 -0.25
N ASP A 235 5.70 -15.63 0.58
CA ASP A 235 5.43 -15.15 1.92
C ASP A 235 4.61 -13.85 1.90
N ASP A 236 5.03 -12.88 1.12
CA ASP A 236 4.31 -11.61 0.95
C ASP A 236 2.88 -11.86 0.43
N ILE A 237 2.74 -12.74 -0.57
CA ILE A 237 1.46 -13.10 -1.16
C ILE A 237 0.56 -13.80 -0.14
N ALA A 238 1.08 -14.79 0.57
CA ALA A 238 0.32 -15.51 1.59
C ALA A 238 -0.14 -14.58 2.71
N GLY A 239 0.73 -13.65 3.13
CA GLY A 239 0.41 -12.61 4.11
C GLY A 239 -0.79 -11.78 3.67
N LEU A 240 -0.76 -11.23 2.48
CA LEU A 240 -1.85 -10.39 2.00
C LEU A 240 -3.14 -11.18 1.72
N GLN A 241 -3.02 -12.41 1.23
CA GLN A 241 -4.17 -13.30 1.05
C GLN A 241 -4.82 -13.71 2.37
N SER A 242 -4.07 -13.78 3.46
CA SER A 242 -4.63 -14.04 4.79
C SER A 242 -5.54 -12.90 5.26
N ILE A 243 -5.35 -11.70 4.72
CA ILE A 243 -6.16 -10.51 5.01
C ILE A 243 -7.34 -10.40 4.03
N TYR A 244 -7.05 -10.38 2.72
CA TYR A 244 -8.03 -10.01 1.69
C TYR A 244 -8.57 -11.21 0.89
N GLY A 245 -8.04 -12.40 1.09
CA GLY A 245 -8.34 -13.59 0.28
C GLY A 245 -7.52 -13.61 -1.01
N ALA A 246 -7.67 -14.71 -1.76
CA ALA A 246 -7.09 -14.84 -3.09
C ALA A 246 -7.71 -13.83 -4.07
N PRO A 247 -7.03 -13.54 -5.20
CA PRO A 247 -7.61 -12.70 -6.25
C PRO A 247 -8.99 -13.23 -6.65
N VAL A 248 -9.99 -12.38 -6.63
CA VAL A 248 -11.29 -12.73 -7.19
C VAL A 248 -11.13 -12.72 -8.70
N PRO A 249 -11.30 -13.86 -9.40
CA PRO A 249 -11.30 -13.85 -10.84
C PRO A 249 -12.31 -12.80 -11.30
N GLU A 250 -11.89 -11.88 -12.17
CA GLU A 250 -12.83 -10.94 -12.77
C GLU A 250 -14.04 -11.75 -13.23
N PRO A 251 -15.27 -11.41 -12.79
CA PRO A 251 -16.43 -12.08 -13.33
C PRO A 251 -16.23 -12.06 -14.84
N ALA A 252 -16.52 -13.17 -15.51
CA ALA A 252 -16.32 -13.32 -16.95
C ALA A 252 -17.15 -12.29 -17.77
N THR A 253 -17.10 -11.03 -17.33
CA THR A 253 -17.77 -9.88 -17.94
C THR A 253 -17.36 -9.79 -19.40
N ASN A 254 -16.08 -10.03 -19.72
CA ASN A 254 -15.62 -10.11 -21.08
C ASN A 254 -16.22 -11.31 -21.82
N VAL A 255 -16.32 -12.48 -21.15
CA VAL A 255 -16.98 -13.66 -21.73
C VAL A 255 -18.48 -13.42 -21.84
N LEU A 256 -19.10 -12.80 -20.84
CA LEU A 256 -20.53 -12.47 -20.85
C LEU A 256 -20.84 -11.41 -21.92
N MET A 257 -19.99 -10.40 -22.09
CA MET A 257 -20.11 -9.42 -23.16
C MET A 257 -19.90 -10.05 -24.54
N MET A 258 -18.92 -10.94 -24.69
CA MET A 258 -18.73 -11.68 -25.94
C MET A 258 -19.92 -12.60 -26.25
N LEU A 259 -20.43 -13.31 -25.27
CA LEU A 259 -21.64 -14.15 -25.41
C LEU A 259 -22.86 -13.29 -25.74
N GLY A 260 -23.04 -12.15 -25.09
CA GLY A 260 -24.08 -11.18 -25.40
C GLY A 260 -23.97 -10.64 -26.81
N ALA A 261 -22.78 -10.25 -27.26
CA ALA A 261 -22.53 -9.78 -28.62
C ALA A 261 -22.84 -10.89 -29.67
N LEU A 262 -22.42 -12.13 -29.41
CA LEU A 262 -22.71 -13.28 -30.29
C LEU A 262 -24.21 -13.57 -30.38
N ALA A 263 -24.93 -13.46 -29.26
CA ALA A 263 -26.38 -13.63 -29.22
C ALA A 263 -27.10 -12.56 -30.06
N VAL A 264 -26.68 -11.29 -29.94
CA VAL A 264 -27.21 -10.18 -30.74
C VAL A 264 -26.96 -10.42 -32.22
N VAL A 265 -25.73 -10.80 -32.62
CA VAL A 265 -25.39 -11.13 -34.02
C VAL A 265 -26.26 -12.29 -34.51
N GLY A 266 -26.47 -13.31 -33.70
CA GLY A 266 -27.34 -14.45 -34.01
C GLY A 266 -28.79 -14.01 -34.31
N VAL A 267 -29.37 -13.18 -33.48
CA VAL A 267 -30.73 -12.65 -33.64
C VAL A 267 -30.85 -11.78 -34.90
N VAL A 268 -29.86 -10.90 -35.15
CA VAL A 268 -29.86 -10.06 -36.35
C VAL A 268 -29.78 -10.89 -37.61
N ARG A 269 -28.91 -11.90 -37.66
CA ARG A 269 -28.79 -12.82 -38.80
C ARG A 269 -30.10 -13.61 -39.05
N GLN A 270 -30.72 -14.09 -37.98
CA GLN A 270 -31.98 -14.84 -38.08
C GLN A 270 -33.13 -13.97 -38.60
N ARG A 271 -33.20 -12.69 -38.18
CA ARG A 271 -34.19 -11.74 -38.73
C ARG A 271 -33.95 -11.45 -40.20
N ALA A 272 -32.69 -11.22 -40.58
CA ALA A 272 -32.34 -10.96 -42.00
C ALA A 272 -32.63 -12.17 -42.90
N SER A 273 -32.44 -13.41 -42.46
CA SER A 273 -32.77 -14.61 -43.23
C SER A 273 -34.27 -14.79 -43.42
N ARG A 274 -35.08 -14.49 -42.40
CA ARG A 274 -36.55 -14.55 -42.48
C ARG A 274 -37.15 -13.54 -43.45
N GLN A 275 -36.54 -12.35 -43.54
CA GLN A 275 -36.96 -11.34 -44.54
C GLN A 275 -36.65 -11.72 -45.99
N ARG A 276 -35.60 -12.53 -46.22
CA ARG A 276 -35.21 -13.00 -47.57
C ARG A 276 -36.01 -14.20 -48.04
N SER A 277 -36.62 -14.97 -47.14
CA SER A 277 -37.42 -16.15 -47.49
C SER A 277 -38.93 -15.86 -47.60
N GLY A 278 -39.35 -14.63 -47.32
CA GLY A 278 -40.77 -14.20 -47.39
C GLY A 278 -41.10 -13.31 -48.62
N ASN A 279 -40.13 -13.12 -49.51
CA ASN A 279 -40.29 -12.55 -50.86
C ASN A 279 -40.08 -13.65 -51.92
#